data_623555e4aed1827685a29e7b62c4df10
#
_entry.id   623555e4aed1827685a29e7b62c4df10
#
_cell.length_a   1.000
_cell.length_b   1.000
_cell.length_c   1.000
_cell.angle_alpha   90.00
_cell.angle_beta   90.00
_cell.angle_gamma   90.00
#
_symmetry.space_group_name_H-M   'P 1'
#
loop_
_entity.id
_entity.type
_entity.pdbx_description
1 polymer ?
#
loop_
_entity_poly.entity_id
_entity_poly.type
_entity_poly.pdbx_seq_one_letter_code
_entity_poly.pdbx_strand_id
1 'polypeptide(L)'
;MTMPAHICRALGALALGLSLLFSLGSPALAVAPNPQPITSLAQSPPEDSAAGEDSAAEKKEEKDIGDQMDSLFKRLKEEPDVVLKEWVVEDGPRLIGNLLLFFLILFVSKIIGRWLGRLTRGGLERSKLNASELFKNFVENTVTKVIFFVGLVIALQTIGVNVAPLLAGVGVMGFVVGFALQDTLGNFAAGVMLLLYRPYDIGDVVTVTGETGSVEAMTLVSTTLLTPDNQRLTIPNGSIWGSTIRNITANETRRIDQIFGIAYDDDIEKAEAVMLDVVNSMEHVKSDPAAQVMLMELADSSVNFNVRAWVPTSQYFGTVCELRRQMKLRFDKEGISFPFPQQDVHMHQVDPS
;
A
#
# COMPACT_ATOMS: atom_id res chain seq x y z
N MET A 1 -23.12 -10.39 4.52
CA MET A 1 -23.70 -9.21 3.86
C MET A 1 -23.24 -9.23 2.41
N THR A 2 -24.08 -9.69 1.49
CA THR A 2 -23.76 -9.97 0.10
C THR A 2 -23.60 -8.64 -0.66
N MET A 3 -22.47 -8.47 -1.32
CA MET A 3 -22.20 -7.34 -2.20
C MET A 3 -23.24 -7.27 -3.32
N PRO A 4 -23.84 -6.12 -3.61
CA PRO A 4 -24.84 -6.00 -4.68
C PRO A 4 -24.19 -6.20 -6.06
N ALA A 5 -24.82 -7.03 -6.88
CA ALA A 5 -24.36 -7.50 -8.20
C ALA A 5 -23.98 -6.37 -9.19
N HIS A 6 -24.40 -5.14 -8.94
CA HIS A 6 -24.10 -3.97 -9.78
C HIS A 6 -22.63 -3.48 -9.64
N ILE A 7 -21.97 -3.73 -8.51
CA ILE A 7 -20.57 -3.32 -8.27
C ILE A 7 -19.62 -4.31 -9.00
N CYS A 8 -19.94 -5.60 -9.01
CA CYS A 8 -19.17 -6.60 -9.77
C CYS A 8 -19.21 -6.35 -11.28
N ARG A 9 -20.35 -5.88 -11.83
CA ARG A 9 -20.47 -5.56 -13.25
C ARG A 9 -19.70 -4.30 -13.65
N ALA A 10 -19.63 -3.29 -12.78
CA ALA A 10 -18.85 -2.07 -13.03
C ALA A 10 -17.34 -2.32 -12.99
N LEU A 11 -16.86 -3.14 -12.04
CA LEU A 11 -15.46 -3.53 -11.95
C LEU A 11 -15.03 -4.46 -13.09
N GLY A 12 -15.91 -5.37 -13.52
CA GLY A 12 -15.66 -6.24 -14.69
C GLY A 12 -15.56 -5.46 -16.01
N ALA A 13 -16.38 -4.42 -16.20
CA ALA A 13 -16.32 -3.56 -17.38
C ALA A 13 -15.05 -2.68 -17.42
N LEU A 14 -14.57 -2.24 -16.26
CA LEU A 14 -13.31 -1.48 -16.14
C LEU A 14 -12.08 -2.36 -16.41
N ALA A 15 -12.09 -3.61 -15.93
CA ALA A 15 -11.02 -4.58 -16.17
C ALA A 15 -10.93 -5.02 -17.63
N LEU A 16 -12.09 -5.20 -18.30
CA LEU A 16 -12.16 -5.53 -19.73
C LEU A 16 -11.70 -4.36 -20.61
N GLY A 17 -12.01 -3.12 -20.23
CA GLY A 17 -11.54 -1.91 -20.93
C GLY A 17 -10.02 -1.73 -20.83
N LEU A 18 -9.42 -2.02 -19.67
CA LEU A 18 -7.96 -1.97 -19.47
C LEU A 18 -7.22 -3.09 -20.20
N SER A 19 -7.78 -4.31 -20.26
CA SER A 19 -7.15 -5.45 -20.95
C SER A 19 -7.13 -5.28 -22.46
N LEU A 20 -8.14 -4.62 -23.05
CA LEU A 20 -8.18 -4.30 -24.49
C LEU A 20 -7.18 -3.21 -24.89
N LEU A 21 -6.85 -2.28 -23.99
CA LEU A 21 -5.80 -1.28 -24.21
C LEU A 21 -4.37 -1.87 -24.11
N PHE A 22 -4.19 -2.97 -23.34
CA PHE A 22 -2.89 -3.64 -23.19
C PHE A 22 -2.59 -4.67 -24.31
N SER A 23 -3.59 -5.14 -25.05
CA SER A 23 -3.41 -6.18 -26.08
C SER A 23 -2.97 -5.62 -27.46
N LEU A 24 -2.93 -4.31 -27.65
CA LEU A 24 -2.58 -3.66 -28.93
C LEU A 24 -1.13 -3.18 -29.02
N GLY A 25 -0.27 -3.47 -28.05
CA GLY A 25 1.10 -2.96 -28.07
C GLY A 25 2.11 -3.84 -27.34
N SER A 26 2.28 -5.11 -27.65
CA SER A 26 3.42 -5.91 -27.15
C SER A 26 4.41 -6.23 -28.25
N PRO A 27 5.59 -5.61 -28.27
CA PRO A 27 6.75 -6.27 -28.90
C PRO A 27 7.26 -7.34 -27.94
N ALA A 28 7.48 -8.54 -28.47
CA ALA A 28 8.01 -9.69 -27.75
C ALA A 28 9.35 -9.38 -27.08
N LEU A 29 9.38 -9.38 -25.75
CA LEU A 29 10.59 -9.37 -24.96
C LEU A 29 11.07 -10.81 -24.81
N ALA A 30 12.20 -11.11 -25.45
CA ALA A 30 12.95 -12.35 -25.30
C ALA A 30 13.46 -12.49 -23.86
N VAL A 31 13.20 -13.67 -23.27
CA VAL A 31 13.68 -14.08 -21.96
C VAL A 31 15.20 -14.27 -22.04
N ALA A 32 15.96 -13.50 -21.24
CA ALA A 32 17.38 -13.69 -21.04
C ALA A 32 17.63 -14.59 -19.80
N PRO A 33 18.63 -15.48 -19.82
CA PRO A 33 18.91 -16.40 -18.73
C PRO A 33 19.75 -15.76 -17.60
N ASN A 34 19.51 -16.27 -16.41
CA ASN A 34 20.13 -16.19 -15.09
C ASN A 34 21.58 -15.65 -14.99
N PRO A 35 21.90 -14.68 -14.11
CA PRO A 35 23.24 -14.15 -13.92
C PRO A 35 24.11 -15.04 -13.02
N GLN A 36 25.30 -15.38 -13.53
CA GLN A 36 26.43 -15.90 -12.76
C GLN A 36 27.26 -14.75 -12.14
N PRO A 37 28.07 -14.99 -11.09
CA PRO A 37 28.70 -13.91 -10.33
C PRO A 37 29.92 -13.33 -11.06
N ILE A 38 30.03 -12.01 -11.06
CA ILE A 38 31.08 -11.22 -11.68
C ILE A 38 32.31 -11.15 -10.76
N THR A 39 33.41 -11.74 -11.21
CA THR A 39 34.76 -11.43 -10.69
C THR A 39 35.43 -10.47 -11.67
N SER A 40 35.98 -9.42 -11.10
CA SER A 40 36.76 -8.32 -11.67
C SER A 40 37.49 -8.54 -13.02
N LEU A 41 37.40 -7.52 -13.89
CA LEU A 41 38.57 -6.90 -14.56
C LEU A 41 38.12 -5.64 -15.31
N ALA A 42 38.76 -4.54 -14.97
CA ALA A 42 38.61 -3.23 -15.60
C ALA A 42 39.14 -3.29 -17.05
N GLN A 43 38.31 -2.88 -18.02
CA GLN A 43 38.76 -2.36 -19.30
C GLN A 43 37.73 -1.31 -19.80
N SER A 44 38.25 -0.16 -20.18
CA SER A 44 37.61 1.01 -20.75
C SER A 44 36.78 0.71 -22.01
N PRO A 45 35.66 1.44 -22.24
CA PRO A 45 34.85 1.26 -23.43
C PRO A 45 35.48 1.98 -24.64
N PRO A 46 35.32 1.44 -25.85
CA PRO A 46 35.53 2.26 -27.06
C PRO A 46 34.29 3.13 -27.28
N GLU A 47 34.50 4.43 -27.30
CA GLU A 47 33.63 5.42 -27.90
C GLU A 47 33.62 5.26 -29.44
N ASP A 48 32.52 5.79 -30.02
CA ASP A 48 32.30 6.01 -31.46
C ASP A 48 31.84 4.81 -32.34
N SER A 49 30.46 4.72 -32.44
CA SER A 49 29.84 4.45 -33.76
C SER A 49 28.32 4.66 -33.86
N ALA A 50 27.58 5.01 -32.76
CA ALA A 50 26.12 5.21 -32.84
C ALA A 50 25.67 6.65 -33.11
N ALA A 51 26.52 7.65 -32.93
CA ALA A 51 26.17 9.05 -33.15
C ALA A 51 26.32 9.52 -34.62
N GLY A 52 26.90 8.66 -35.49
CA GLY A 52 27.16 9.00 -36.89
C GLY A 52 26.00 8.67 -37.85
N GLU A 53 25.20 7.68 -37.55
CA GLU A 53 24.12 7.22 -38.45
C GLU A 53 22.85 8.09 -38.36
N ASP A 54 22.46 8.49 -37.14
CA ASP A 54 21.30 9.39 -36.96
C ASP A 54 21.51 10.79 -37.55
N SER A 55 22.70 11.34 -37.43
CA SER A 55 23.06 12.63 -38.02
C SER A 55 23.14 12.59 -39.57
N ALA A 56 23.46 11.43 -40.15
CA ALA A 56 23.51 11.27 -41.60
C ALA A 56 22.11 11.07 -42.21
N ALA A 57 21.22 10.41 -41.47
CA ALA A 57 19.82 10.24 -41.86
C ALA A 57 19.06 11.57 -41.79
N GLU A 58 19.24 12.34 -40.73
CA GLU A 58 18.62 13.67 -40.54
C GLU A 58 19.07 14.68 -41.62
N LYS A 59 20.38 14.73 -41.95
CA LYS A 59 20.91 15.57 -43.03
C LYS A 59 20.47 15.16 -44.41
N LYS A 60 20.15 13.87 -44.61
CA LYS A 60 19.67 13.36 -45.90
C LYS A 60 18.20 13.70 -46.09
N GLU A 61 17.41 13.64 -45.01
CA GLU A 61 16.00 14.06 -45.01
C GLU A 61 15.84 15.57 -45.19
N GLU A 62 16.68 16.38 -44.51
CA GLU A 62 16.70 17.85 -44.62
C GLU A 62 17.09 18.30 -46.02
N LYS A 63 18.04 17.62 -46.67
CA LYS A 63 18.45 17.90 -48.04
C LYS A 63 17.38 17.49 -49.06
N ASP A 64 16.68 16.35 -48.84
CA ASP A 64 15.60 15.92 -49.72
C ASP A 64 14.38 16.86 -49.66
N ILE A 65 14.06 17.40 -48.47
CA ILE A 65 13.03 18.41 -48.25
C ILE A 65 13.44 19.73 -48.95
N GLY A 66 14.70 20.14 -48.87
CA GLY A 66 15.20 21.32 -49.54
C GLY A 66 15.09 21.24 -51.05
N ASP A 67 15.54 20.14 -51.63
CA ASP A 67 15.47 19.87 -53.08
C ASP A 67 14.01 19.76 -53.58
N GLN A 68 13.10 19.21 -52.80
CA GLN A 68 11.66 19.17 -53.09
C GLN A 68 11.01 20.58 -53.04
N MET A 69 11.36 21.38 -52.05
CA MET A 69 10.90 22.76 -51.92
C MET A 69 11.37 23.61 -53.10
N ASP A 70 12.63 23.54 -53.49
CA ASP A 70 13.18 24.27 -54.62
C ASP A 70 12.53 23.85 -55.97
N SER A 71 12.28 22.56 -56.13
CA SER A 71 11.57 22.07 -57.31
C SER A 71 10.09 22.55 -57.38
N LEU A 72 9.43 22.61 -56.22
CA LEU A 72 8.06 23.15 -56.09
C LEU A 72 8.02 24.65 -56.38
N PHE A 73 8.99 25.42 -55.81
CA PHE A 73 9.08 26.86 -56.09
C PHE A 73 9.35 27.15 -57.56
N LYS A 74 10.18 26.33 -58.21
CA LYS A 74 10.45 26.49 -59.65
C LYS A 74 9.20 26.17 -60.51
N ARG A 75 8.50 25.09 -60.22
CA ARG A 75 7.24 24.73 -60.91
C ARG A 75 6.11 25.73 -60.64
N LEU A 76 6.00 26.30 -59.43
CA LEU A 76 5.06 27.38 -59.09
C LEU A 76 5.33 28.69 -59.86
N LYS A 77 6.57 28.94 -60.24
CA LYS A 77 6.99 30.14 -60.99
C LYS A 77 6.82 29.95 -62.48
N GLU A 78 7.01 28.74 -63.01
CA GLU A 78 6.95 28.44 -64.44
C GLU A 78 5.52 28.09 -64.91
N GLU A 79 4.75 27.36 -64.11
CA GLU A 79 3.38 26.89 -64.47
C GLU A 79 2.41 26.95 -63.27
N PRO A 80 2.03 28.13 -62.79
CA PRO A 80 1.20 28.28 -61.59
C PRO A 80 -0.18 27.62 -61.72
N ASP A 81 -0.77 27.66 -62.90
CA ASP A 81 -2.11 27.11 -63.14
C ASP A 81 -2.17 25.58 -63.13
N VAL A 82 -1.09 24.90 -63.48
CA VAL A 82 -0.99 23.45 -63.48
C VAL A 82 -0.79 22.92 -62.06
N VAL A 83 0.12 23.54 -61.31
CA VAL A 83 0.40 23.22 -59.92
C VAL A 83 -0.82 23.45 -59.02
N LEU A 84 -1.54 24.55 -59.26
CA LEU A 84 -2.79 24.84 -58.56
C LEU A 84 -3.89 23.84 -58.90
N LYS A 85 -4.01 23.40 -60.15
CA LYS A 85 -5.00 22.38 -60.58
C LYS A 85 -4.66 21.01 -59.99
N GLU A 86 -3.40 20.57 -60.04
CA GLU A 86 -2.98 19.28 -59.42
C GLU A 86 -3.26 19.32 -57.92
N TRP A 87 -2.89 20.37 -57.24
CA TRP A 87 -3.08 20.53 -55.80
C TRP A 87 -4.58 20.57 -55.42
N VAL A 88 -5.41 21.29 -56.16
CA VAL A 88 -6.85 21.41 -55.87
C VAL A 88 -7.60 20.14 -56.25
N VAL A 89 -7.20 19.36 -57.26
CA VAL A 89 -7.91 18.18 -57.72
C VAL A 89 -7.45 16.89 -57.00
N GLU A 90 -6.14 16.74 -56.69
CA GLU A 90 -5.63 15.51 -56.11
C GLU A 90 -5.48 15.60 -54.61
N ASP A 91 -4.86 16.67 -54.09
CA ASP A 91 -4.54 16.81 -52.64
C ASP A 91 -5.64 17.55 -51.88
N GLY A 92 -6.31 18.50 -52.49
CA GLY A 92 -7.36 19.32 -51.86
C GLY A 92 -8.51 18.49 -51.23
N PRO A 93 -9.11 17.55 -51.93
CA PRO A 93 -10.16 16.71 -51.35
C PRO A 93 -9.69 15.85 -50.18
N ARG A 94 -8.46 15.33 -50.24
CA ARG A 94 -7.86 14.55 -49.15
C ARG A 94 -7.60 15.42 -47.92
N LEU A 95 -7.03 16.61 -48.07
CA LEU A 95 -6.79 17.57 -47.00
C LEU A 95 -8.09 18.02 -46.35
N ILE A 96 -9.12 18.35 -47.16
CA ILE A 96 -10.44 18.71 -46.65
C ILE A 96 -11.06 17.53 -45.89
N GLY A 97 -10.96 16.31 -46.43
CA GLY A 97 -11.45 15.09 -45.79
C GLY A 97 -10.77 14.83 -44.43
N ASN A 98 -9.43 14.93 -44.39
CA ASN A 98 -8.65 14.77 -43.14
C ASN A 98 -8.97 15.86 -42.12
N LEU A 99 -9.19 17.11 -42.58
CA LEU A 99 -9.54 18.23 -41.70
C LEU A 99 -10.96 18.07 -41.12
N LEU A 100 -11.90 17.63 -41.95
CA LEU A 100 -13.25 17.30 -41.48
C LEU A 100 -13.24 16.14 -40.48
N LEU A 101 -12.45 15.09 -40.74
CA LEU A 101 -12.26 13.97 -39.84
C LEU A 101 -11.61 14.38 -38.52
N PHE A 102 -10.61 15.26 -38.58
CA PHE A 102 -9.96 15.85 -37.40
C PHE A 102 -11.00 16.55 -36.50
N PHE A 103 -11.79 17.47 -37.05
CA PHE A 103 -12.82 18.15 -36.25
C PHE A 103 -13.93 17.23 -35.79
N LEU A 104 -14.29 16.23 -36.60
CA LEU A 104 -15.26 15.20 -36.21
C LEU A 104 -14.77 14.39 -34.98
N ILE A 105 -13.50 13.95 -35.00
CA ILE A 105 -12.91 13.21 -33.88
C ILE A 105 -12.89 14.08 -32.60
N LEU A 106 -12.48 15.35 -32.70
CA LEU A 106 -12.49 16.28 -31.57
C LEU A 106 -13.91 16.50 -31.01
N PHE A 107 -14.88 16.66 -31.91
CA PHE A 107 -16.28 16.83 -31.52
C PHE A 107 -16.84 15.59 -30.80
N VAL A 108 -16.60 14.41 -31.37
CA VAL A 108 -17.01 13.11 -30.77
C VAL A 108 -16.30 12.90 -29.41
N SER A 109 -15.00 13.14 -29.34
CA SER A 109 -14.22 13.02 -28.09
C SER A 109 -14.74 13.96 -27.00
N LYS A 110 -15.15 15.17 -27.35
CA LYS A 110 -15.75 16.13 -26.43
C LYS A 110 -17.12 15.65 -25.92
N ILE A 111 -17.93 15.03 -26.77
CA ILE A 111 -19.22 14.45 -26.37
C ILE A 111 -19.01 13.25 -25.44
N ILE A 112 -18.13 12.32 -25.84
CA ILE A 112 -17.80 11.13 -25.04
C ILE A 112 -17.21 11.56 -23.68
N GLY A 113 -16.27 12.50 -23.67
CA GLY A 113 -15.65 13.02 -22.45
C GLY A 113 -16.68 13.60 -21.48
N ARG A 114 -17.61 14.42 -21.97
CA ARG A 114 -18.70 14.97 -21.15
C ARG A 114 -19.66 13.89 -20.65
N TRP A 115 -19.98 12.91 -21.50
CA TRP A 115 -20.88 11.81 -21.12
C TRP A 115 -20.25 10.93 -20.03
N LEU A 116 -18.98 10.50 -20.19
CA LEU A 116 -18.26 9.76 -19.18
C LEU A 116 -18.04 10.58 -17.90
N GLY A 117 -17.70 11.86 -18.02
CA GLY A 117 -17.57 12.75 -16.86
C GLY A 117 -18.85 12.85 -16.01
N ARG A 118 -20.02 12.99 -16.68
CA ARG A 118 -21.31 12.97 -15.97
C ARG A 118 -21.63 11.60 -15.37
N LEU A 119 -21.28 10.51 -16.08
CA LEU A 119 -21.48 9.16 -15.57
C LEU A 119 -20.66 8.91 -14.29
N THR A 120 -19.39 9.32 -14.26
CA THR A 120 -18.54 9.23 -13.06
C THR A 120 -19.08 10.07 -11.92
N ARG A 121 -19.54 11.31 -12.19
CA ARG A 121 -20.20 12.16 -11.19
C ARG A 121 -21.45 11.48 -10.63
N GLY A 122 -22.35 11.00 -11.49
CA GLY A 122 -23.57 10.30 -11.06
C GLY A 122 -23.28 9.02 -10.25
N GLY A 123 -22.18 8.32 -10.58
CA GLY A 123 -21.68 7.19 -9.77
C GLY A 123 -21.24 7.61 -8.37
N LEU A 124 -20.50 8.72 -8.26
CA LEU A 124 -20.07 9.27 -6.97
C LEU A 124 -21.25 9.78 -6.13
N GLU A 125 -22.26 10.38 -6.75
CA GLU A 125 -23.47 10.87 -6.05
C GLU A 125 -24.33 9.73 -5.49
N ARG A 126 -24.38 8.59 -6.20
CA ARG A 126 -25.10 7.38 -5.75
C ARG A 126 -24.31 6.56 -4.74
N SER A 127 -23.00 6.75 -4.64
CA SER A 127 -22.18 6.10 -3.66
C SER A 127 -22.45 6.73 -2.28
N LYS A 128 -22.39 5.91 -1.21
CA LYS A 128 -22.49 6.38 0.18
C LYS A 128 -21.25 7.19 0.63
N LEU A 129 -20.32 7.46 -0.28
CA LEU A 129 -19.18 8.31 -0.07
C LEU A 129 -19.67 9.76 -0.04
N ASN A 130 -19.63 10.42 1.11
CA ASN A 130 -19.90 11.85 1.26
C ASN A 130 -18.78 12.68 0.61
N ALA A 131 -18.54 12.45 -0.69
CA ALA A 131 -17.52 13.18 -1.43
C ALA A 131 -17.93 14.66 -1.57
N SER A 132 -16.99 15.57 -1.29
CA SER A 132 -17.25 17.00 -1.44
C SER A 132 -17.57 17.36 -2.88
N GLU A 133 -18.38 18.41 -3.10
CA GLU A 133 -18.71 18.90 -4.44
C GLU A 133 -17.45 19.29 -5.23
N LEU A 134 -16.42 19.79 -4.54
CA LEU A 134 -15.12 20.09 -5.15
C LEU A 134 -14.45 18.82 -5.74
N PHE A 135 -14.50 17.70 -5.01
CA PHE A 135 -13.93 16.44 -5.46
C PHE A 135 -14.70 15.86 -6.67
N LYS A 136 -16.03 15.91 -6.63
CA LYS A 136 -16.87 15.46 -7.75
C LYS A 136 -16.59 16.26 -9.03
N ASN A 137 -16.50 17.59 -8.90
CA ASN A 137 -16.16 18.48 -10.02
C ASN A 137 -14.73 18.23 -10.54
N PHE A 138 -13.78 17.98 -9.64
CA PHE A 138 -12.40 17.64 -10.02
C PHE A 138 -12.35 16.36 -10.86
N VAL A 139 -13.01 15.28 -10.41
CA VAL A 139 -13.04 13.98 -11.11
C VAL A 139 -13.73 14.13 -12.47
N GLU A 140 -14.90 14.78 -12.54
CA GLU A 140 -15.63 15.03 -13.79
C GLU A 140 -14.78 15.77 -14.82
N ASN A 141 -14.15 16.87 -14.38
CA ASN A 141 -13.29 17.68 -15.25
C ASN A 141 -12.04 16.93 -15.70
N THR A 142 -11.42 16.15 -14.81
CA THR A 142 -10.22 15.38 -15.12
C THR A 142 -10.54 14.30 -16.17
N VAL A 143 -11.59 13.51 -15.96
CA VAL A 143 -12.04 12.49 -16.92
C VAL A 143 -12.34 13.12 -18.28
N THR A 144 -13.07 14.24 -18.29
CA THR A 144 -13.42 14.94 -19.54
C THR A 144 -12.17 15.42 -20.28
N LYS A 145 -11.19 16.00 -19.58
CA LYS A 145 -9.93 16.49 -20.18
C LYS A 145 -9.06 15.36 -20.70
N VAL A 146 -8.92 14.25 -19.94
CA VAL A 146 -8.14 13.08 -20.37
C VAL A 146 -8.70 12.50 -21.67
N ILE A 147 -10.03 12.30 -21.76
CA ILE A 147 -10.67 11.76 -22.96
C ILE A 147 -10.51 12.73 -24.15
N PHE A 148 -10.68 14.03 -23.90
CA PHE A 148 -10.46 15.03 -24.95
C PHE A 148 -9.00 15.02 -25.44
N PHE A 149 -8.04 14.86 -24.54
CA PHE A 149 -6.61 14.80 -24.88
C PHE A 149 -6.30 13.54 -25.73
N VAL A 150 -6.84 12.38 -25.37
CA VAL A 150 -6.71 11.15 -26.19
C VAL A 150 -7.30 11.38 -27.59
N GLY A 151 -8.48 11.99 -27.66
CA GLY A 151 -9.09 12.33 -28.93
C GLY A 151 -8.26 13.34 -29.74
N LEU A 152 -7.62 14.29 -29.10
CA LEU A 152 -6.72 15.25 -29.75
C LEU A 152 -5.51 14.52 -30.38
N VAL A 153 -4.88 13.59 -29.64
CA VAL A 153 -3.76 12.79 -30.16
C VAL A 153 -4.18 11.98 -31.39
N ILE A 154 -5.34 11.32 -31.33
CA ILE A 154 -5.88 10.58 -32.49
C ILE A 154 -6.18 11.54 -33.65
N ALA A 155 -6.79 12.68 -33.40
CA ALA A 155 -7.12 13.66 -34.41
C ALA A 155 -5.85 14.22 -35.10
N LEU A 156 -4.79 14.52 -34.34
CA LEU A 156 -3.51 14.98 -34.90
C LEU A 156 -2.88 13.96 -35.84
N GLN A 157 -3.02 12.67 -35.53
CA GLN A 157 -2.51 11.59 -36.36
C GLN A 157 -3.23 11.52 -37.73
N THR A 158 -4.53 11.87 -37.80
CA THR A 158 -5.30 11.86 -39.06
C THR A 158 -4.87 12.94 -40.06
N ILE A 159 -4.28 14.02 -39.58
CA ILE A 159 -3.73 15.09 -40.42
C ILE A 159 -2.22 14.95 -40.71
N GLY A 160 -1.64 13.77 -40.35
CA GLY A 160 -0.24 13.44 -40.64
C GLY A 160 0.79 13.97 -39.63
N VAL A 161 0.34 14.53 -38.48
CA VAL A 161 1.27 15.00 -37.46
C VAL A 161 1.88 13.79 -36.74
N ASN A 162 3.21 13.76 -36.64
CA ASN A 162 3.91 12.75 -35.86
C ASN A 162 3.66 12.96 -34.37
N VAL A 163 2.87 12.08 -33.77
CA VAL A 163 2.50 12.14 -32.34
C VAL A 163 3.48 11.40 -31.43
N ALA A 164 4.50 10.74 -31.97
CA ALA A 164 5.46 9.99 -31.18
C ALA A 164 6.18 10.83 -30.09
N PRO A 165 6.66 12.06 -30.37
CA PRO A 165 7.25 12.92 -29.34
C PRO A 165 6.24 13.30 -28.25
N LEU A 166 4.98 13.53 -28.65
CA LEU A 166 3.90 13.86 -27.70
C LEU A 166 3.61 12.68 -26.76
N LEU A 167 3.53 11.46 -27.33
CA LEU A 167 3.32 10.24 -26.53
C LEU A 167 4.52 9.96 -25.62
N ALA A 168 5.75 10.18 -26.08
CA ALA A 168 6.94 10.07 -25.25
C ALA A 168 6.88 11.04 -24.05
N GLY A 169 6.53 12.31 -24.28
CA GLY A 169 6.33 13.30 -23.21
C GLY A 169 5.24 12.89 -22.20
N VAL A 170 4.13 12.37 -22.70
CA VAL A 170 3.05 11.84 -21.83
C VAL A 170 3.53 10.62 -21.02
N GLY A 171 4.35 9.76 -21.62
CA GLY A 171 4.96 8.62 -20.93
C GLY A 171 5.83 9.07 -19.75
N VAL A 172 6.70 10.06 -19.96
CA VAL A 172 7.51 10.67 -18.89
C VAL A 172 6.63 11.31 -17.81
N MET A 173 5.62 12.09 -18.20
CA MET A 173 4.67 12.66 -17.24
C MET A 173 3.93 11.58 -16.44
N GLY A 174 3.48 10.52 -17.11
CA GLY A 174 2.82 9.38 -16.46
C GLY A 174 3.71 8.70 -15.42
N PHE A 175 4.99 8.55 -15.73
CA PHE A 175 6.00 8.03 -14.82
C PHE A 175 6.16 8.92 -13.58
N VAL A 176 6.31 10.23 -13.76
CA VAL A 176 6.41 11.20 -12.65
C VAL A 176 5.16 11.17 -11.75
N VAL A 177 3.97 11.14 -12.36
CA VAL A 177 2.71 11.04 -11.61
C VAL A 177 2.60 9.69 -10.89
N GLY A 178 3.04 8.60 -11.53
CA GLY A 178 3.10 7.27 -10.92
C GLY A 178 3.96 7.24 -9.64
N PHE A 179 5.15 7.84 -9.69
CA PHE A 179 6.00 8.00 -8.52
C PHE A 179 5.35 8.87 -7.42
N ALA A 180 4.74 9.99 -7.82
CA ALA A 180 4.06 10.86 -6.86
C ALA A 180 2.87 10.17 -6.16
N LEU A 181 2.24 9.19 -6.79
CA LEU A 181 1.12 8.42 -6.25
C LEU A 181 1.52 7.07 -5.65
N GLN A 182 2.80 6.70 -5.66
CA GLN A 182 3.31 5.39 -5.25
C GLN A 182 2.83 4.99 -3.85
N ASP A 183 2.95 5.88 -2.87
CA ASP A 183 2.55 5.61 -1.49
C ASP A 183 1.04 5.42 -1.36
N THR A 184 0.25 6.19 -2.10
CA THR A 184 -1.22 6.06 -2.10
C THR A 184 -1.65 4.73 -2.69
N LEU A 185 -1.04 4.32 -3.82
CA LEU A 185 -1.27 3.03 -4.46
C LEU A 185 -0.81 1.88 -3.58
N GLY A 186 0.32 2.03 -2.87
CA GLY A 186 0.82 1.08 -1.89
C GLY A 186 -0.17 0.86 -0.73
N ASN A 187 -0.72 1.93 -0.18
CA ASN A 187 -1.74 1.86 0.86
C ASN A 187 -3.04 1.21 0.37
N PHE A 188 -3.44 1.51 -0.86
CA PHE A 188 -4.61 0.88 -1.49
C PHE A 188 -4.40 -0.62 -1.69
N ALA A 189 -3.26 -1.04 -2.24
CA ALA A 189 -2.91 -2.44 -2.44
C ALA A 189 -2.87 -3.19 -1.10
N ALA A 190 -2.23 -2.61 -0.07
CA ALA A 190 -2.23 -3.16 1.28
C ALA A 190 -3.64 -3.28 1.87
N GLY A 191 -4.51 -2.29 1.66
CA GLY A 191 -5.91 -2.34 2.09
C GLY A 191 -6.69 -3.49 1.43
N VAL A 192 -6.49 -3.71 0.14
CA VAL A 192 -7.07 -4.86 -0.58
C VAL A 192 -6.56 -6.19 0.02
N MET A 193 -5.26 -6.29 0.32
CA MET A 193 -4.67 -7.48 0.93
C MET A 193 -5.21 -7.73 2.34
N LEU A 194 -5.35 -6.69 3.18
CA LEU A 194 -5.96 -6.80 4.50
C LEU A 194 -7.41 -7.29 4.43
N LEU A 195 -8.20 -6.80 3.46
CA LEU A 195 -9.58 -7.24 3.25
C LEU A 195 -9.67 -8.68 2.71
N LEU A 196 -8.72 -9.12 1.91
CA LEU A 196 -8.68 -10.46 1.32
C LEU A 196 -8.23 -11.52 2.34
N TYR A 197 -7.11 -11.27 3.02
CA TYR A 197 -6.52 -12.21 3.98
C TYR A 197 -7.15 -12.12 5.37
N ARG A 198 -7.78 -10.99 5.72
CA ARG A 198 -8.51 -10.75 6.98
C ARG A 198 -7.72 -11.19 8.22
N PRO A 199 -6.51 -10.69 8.46
CA PRO A 199 -5.77 -11.03 9.68
C PRO A 199 -6.47 -10.53 10.95
N TYR A 200 -7.40 -9.59 10.81
CA TYR A 200 -8.30 -9.09 11.84
C TYR A 200 -9.59 -8.56 11.22
N ASP A 201 -10.63 -8.42 12.04
CA ASP A 201 -11.91 -7.83 11.68
C ASP A 201 -12.23 -6.57 12.51
N ILE A 202 -13.29 -5.85 12.11
CA ILE A 202 -13.81 -4.73 12.90
C ILE A 202 -14.31 -5.26 14.24
N GLY A 203 -13.85 -4.66 15.33
CA GLY A 203 -14.11 -5.06 16.71
C GLY A 203 -12.98 -5.86 17.36
N ASP A 204 -12.05 -6.41 16.59
CA ASP A 204 -10.87 -7.08 17.14
C ASP A 204 -9.93 -6.09 17.85
N VAL A 205 -9.27 -6.56 18.90
CA VAL A 205 -8.16 -5.81 19.53
C VAL A 205 -6.86 -6.30 18.91
N VAL A 206 -6.14 -5.35 18.32
CA VAL A 206 -4.89 -5.65 17.62
C VAL A 206 -3.75 -4.77 18.11
N THR A 207 -2.52 -5.28 17.97
CA THR A 207 -1.31 -4.47 18.06
C THR A 207 -0.66 -4.43 16.68
N VAL A 208 -0.57 -3.25 16.09
CA VAL A 208 0.04 -3.00 14.78
C VAL A 208 0.89 -1.74 14.85
N THR A 209 2.05 -1.74 14.21
CA THR A 209 3.01 -0.60 14.26
C THR A 209 3.40 -0.14 15.67
N GLY A 210 3.31 -1.04 16.68
CA GLY A 210 3.56 -0.71 18.08
C GLY A 210 2.34 -0.20 18.87
N GLU A 211 1.26 0.16 18.19
CA GLU A 211 0.02 0.67 18.79
C GLU A 211 -0.99 -0.43 19.04
N THR A 212 -1.69 -0.36 20.17
CA THR A 212 -2.73 -1.33 20.55
C THR A 212 -4.08 -0.66 20.66
N GLY A 213 -5.08 -1.23 20.00
CA GLY A 213 -6.45 -0.72 20.05
C GLY A 213 -7.46 -1.68 19.42
N SER A 214 -8.74 -1.38 19.60
CA SER A 214 -9.81 -2.07 18.88
C SER A 214 -9.98 -1.48 17.49
N VAL A 215 -10.19 -2.32 16.48
CA VAL A 215 -10.44 -1.90 15.11
C VAL A 215 -11.84 -1.27 15.03
N GLU A 216 -11.91 0.06 14.88
CA GLU A 216 -13.17 0.80 14.76
C GLU A 216 -13.67 0.80 13.31
N ALA A 217 -12.77 1.02 12.35
CA ALA A 217 -13.13 1.09 10.94
C ALA A 217 -11.93 0.71 10.05
N MET A 218 -12.25 0.17 8.88
CA MET A 218 -11.28 -0.11 7.82
C MET A 218 -11.74 0.55 6.52
N THR A 219 -10.82 1.24 5.87
CA THR A 219 -11.00 1.80 4.53
C THR A 219 -10.00 1.15 3.56
N LEU A 220 -10.06 1.49 2.27
CA LEU A 220 -9.09 0.97 1.29
C LEU A 220 -7.66 1.49 1.50
N VAL A 221 -7.48 2.63 2.22
CA VAL A 221 -6.17 3.27 2.37
C VAL A 221 -5.68 3.32 3.82
N SER A 222 -6.59 3.18 4.79
CA SER A 222 -6.27 3.31 6.22
C SER A 222 -7.18 2.44 7.09
N THR A 223 -6.69 2.08 8.26
CA THR A 223 -7.43 1.44 9.36
C THR A 223 -7.45 2.39 10.55
N THR A 224 -8.60 2.52 11.20
CA THR A 224 -8.78 3.33 12.40
C THR A 224 -8.86 2.41 13.62
N LEU A 225 -8.00 2.64 14.59
CA LEU A 225 -8.01 1.98 15.90
C LEU A 225 -8.55 2.92 16.97
N LEU A 226 -9.26 2.36 17.92
CA LEU A 226 -9.66 3.00 19.16
C LEU A 226 -8.83 2.43 20.31
N THR A 227 -7.99 3.27 20.91
CA THR A 227 -7.16 2.87 22.05
C THR A 227 -7.95 2.67 23.33
N PRO A 228 -7.43 1.97 24.36
CA PRO A 228 -8.13 1.76 25.62
C PRO A 228 -8.47 3.07 26.38
N ASP A 229 -7.72 4.15 26.11
CA ASP A 229 -7.96 5.51 26.65
C ASP A 229 -8.82 6.38 25.73
N ASN A 230 -9.54 5.74 24.78
CA ASN A 230 -10.52 6.38 23.88
C ASN A 230 -9.94 7.36 22.86
N GLN A 231 -8.70 7.17 22.42
CA GLN A 231 -8.12 7.94 21.32
C GLN A 231 -8.30 7.20 19.99
N ARG A 232 -8.52 7.95 18.91
CA ARG A 232 -8.58 7.40 17.55
C ARG A 232 -7.24 7.53 16.86
N LEU A 233 -6.69 6.40 16.44
CA LEU A 233 -5.47 6.31 15.66
C LEU A 233 -5.82 5.89 14.23
N THR A 234 -5.50 6.73 13.27
CA THR A 234 -5.65 6.38 11.85
C THR A 234 -4.29 5.99 11.29
N ILE A 235 -4.16 4.74 10.91
CA ILE A 235 -2.90 4.14 10.44
C ILE A 235 -3.03 3.80 8.95
N PRO A 236 -2.10 4.25 8.08
CA PRO A 236 -2.07 3.84 6.68
C PRO A 236 -1.94 2.32 6.54
N ASN A 237 -2.72 1.72 5.64
CA ASN A 237 -2.74 0.26 5.47
C ASN A 237 -1.38 -0.32 5.06
N GLY A 238 -0.58 0.42 4.29
CA GLY A 238 0.79 0.02 3.90
C GLY A 238 1.70 -0.20 5.11
N SER A 239 1.60 0.67 6.13
CA SER A 239 2.35 0.53 7.37
C SER A 239 1.92 -0.71 8.17
N ILE A 240 0.64 -1.02 8.18
CA ILE A 240 0.10 -2.21 8.86
C ILE A 240 0.57 -3.48 8.16
N TRP A 241 0.36 -3.57 6.83
CA TRP A 241 0.71 -4.75 6.04
C TRP A 241 2.21 -5.04 6.03
N GLY A 242 3.04 -3.99 6.09
CA GLY A 242 4.49 -4.10 6.16
C GLY A 242 5.06 -4.40 7.55
N SER A 243 4.20 -4.51 8.59
CA SER A 243 4.60 -4.73 9.98
C SER A 243 4.06 -6.05 10.53
N THR A 244 4.51 -6.40 11.75
CA THR A 244 3.92 -7.52 12.48
C THR A 244 2.51 -7.15 12.95
N ILE A 245 1.52 -7.96 12.58
CA ILE A 245 0.14 -7.86 13.03
C ILE A 245 -0.06 -8.87 14.16
N ARG A 246 -0.38 -8.38 15.35
CA ARG A 246 -0.74 -9.22 16.50
C ARG A 246 -2.22 -9.03 16.78
N ASN A 247 -3.04 -10.02 16.45
CA ASN A 247 -4.44 -10.02 16.84
C ASN A 247 -4.58 -10.64 18.24
N ILE A 248 -4.99 -9.82 19.20
CA ILE A 248 -5.09 -10.20 20.61
C ILE A 248 -6.35 -11.01 20.89
N THR A 249 -7.41 -10.77 20.12
CA THR A 249 -8.75 -11.36 20.29
C THR A 249 -9.06 -12.48 19.31
N ALA A 250 -8.13 -12.81 18.40
CA ALA A 250 -8.34 -13.87 17.41
C ALA A 250 -8.65 -15.24 18.04
N ASN A 251 -8.07 -15.53 19.20
CA ASN A 251 -8.29 -16.76 19.92
C ASN A 251 -9.22 -16.53 21.13
N GLU A 252 -10.12 -17.46 21.39
CA GLU A 252 -11.06 -17.41 22.51
C GLU A 252 -10.36 -17.46 23.87
N THR A 253 -9.14 -18.00 23.91
CA THR A 253 -8.37 -18.15 25.16
C THR A 253 -6.97 -17.58 25.03
N ARG A 254 -6.47 -17.01 26.14
CA ARG A 254 -5.12 -16.53 26.26
C ARG A 254 -4.43 -17.12 27.48
N ARG A 255 -3.11 -17.28 27.38
CA ARG A 255 -2.30 -17.71 28.50
C ARG A 255 -1.80 -16.49 29.27
N ILE A 256 -2.04 -16.50 30.59
CA ILE A 256 -1.40 -15.61 31.53
C ILE A 256 0.00 -16.18 31.82
N ASP A 257 1.01 -15.35 31.77
CA ASP A 257 2.37 -15.65 32.24
C ASP A 257 2.75 -14.53 33.22
N GLN A 258 2.75 -14.85 34.53
CA GLN A 258 3.09 -13.88 35.59
C GLN A 258 4.23 -14.40 36.44
N ILE A 259 5.20 -13.53 36.66
CA ILE A 259 6.36 -13.84 37.53
C ILE A 259 6.07 -13.34 38.92
N PHE A 260 6.30 -14.23 39.92
CA PHE A 260 6.27 -13.92 41.33
C PHE A 260 7.61 -14.37 41.95
N GLY A 261 8.26 -13.44 42.65
CA GLY A 261 9.50 -13.73 43.37
C GLY A 261 9.24 -13.96 44.86
N ILE A 262 9.96 -14.93 45.47
CA ILE A 262 10.00 -15.16 46.91
C ILE A 262 11.43 -14.91 47.43
N ALA A 263 11.59 -14.73 48.73
CA ALA A 263 12.91 -14.61 49.35
C ALA A 263 13.66 -15.96 49.31
N TYR A 264 14.99 -15.93 49.39
CA TYR A 264 15.83 -17.13 49.38
C TYR A 264 15.64 -17.99 50.61
N ASP A 265 15.16 -17.38 51.71
CA ASP A 265 14.90 -18.09 52.99
C ASP A 265 13.50 -18.71 53.02
N ASP A 266 12.64 -18.44 52.06
CA ASP A 266 11.29 -19.01 51.97
C ASP A 266 11.30 -20.45 51.45
N ASP A 267 10.33 -21.23 51.90
CA ASP A 267 10.13 -22.62 51.47
C ASP A 267 9.56 -22.66 50.03
N ILE A 268 10.38 -23.19 49.14
CA ILE A 268 10.06 -23.31 47.69
C ILE A 268 8.84 -24.19 47.46
N GLU A 269 8.73 -25.37 48.13
CA GLU A 269 7.64 -26.29 47.92
C GLU A 269 6.32 -25.72 48.44
N LYS A 270 6.37 -25.06 49.59
CA LYS A 270 5.23 -24.33 50.14
C LYS A 270 4.79 -23.19 49.24
N ALA A 271 5.72 -22.40 48.70
CA ALA A 271 5.40 -21.31 47.83
C ALA A 271 4.74 -21.79 46.50
N GLU A 272 5.29 -22.84 45.90
CA GLU A 272 4.74 -23.46 44.71
C GLU A 272 3.29 -23.99 44.96
N ALA A 273 3.05 -24.69 46.06
CA ALA A 273 1.75 -25.19 46.44
C ALA A 273 0.73 -24.05 46.63
N VAL A 274 1.14 -22.97 47.32
CA VAL A 274 0.30 -21.78 47.56
C VAL A 274 -0.04 -21.08 46.25
N MET A 275 0.94 -20.87 45.35
CA MET A 275 0.71 -20.27 44.04
C MET A 275 -0.25 -21.10 43.21
N LEU A 276 -0.11 -22.42 43.20
CA LEU A 276 -0.97 -23.33 42.48
C LEU A 276 -2.41 -23.34 43.04
N ASP A 277 -2.57 -23.29 44.38
CA ASP A 277 -3.87 -23.16 45.03
C ASP A 277 -4.55 -21.84 44.67
N VAL A 278 -3.84 -20.73 44.71
CA VAL A 278 -4.38 -19.41 44.33
C VAL A 278 -4.86 -19.41 42.90
N VAL A 279 -4.05 -19.85 41.94
CA VAL A 279 -4.41 -19.78 40.52
C VAL A 279 -5.58 -20.73 40.20
N ASN A 280 -5.65 -21.94 40.81
CA ASN A 280 -6.74 -22.90 40.60
C ASN A 280 -8.04 -22.45 41.26
N SER A 281 -7.99 -21.62 42.31
CA SER A 281 -9.19 -21.07 42.95
C SER A 281 -9.87 -19.94 42.16
N MET A 282 -9.28 -19.44 41.09
CA MET A 282 -9.85 -18.36 40.31
C MET A 282 -10.94 -18.81 39.35
N GLU A 283 -12.03 -18.07 39.31
CA GLU A 283 -13.27 -18.44 38.56
C GLU A 283 -13.04 -18.64 37.06
N HIS A 284 -12.17 -17.82 36.45
CA HIS A 284 -11.98 -17.80 34.99
C HIS A 284 -10.78 -18.61 34.51
N VAL A 285 -10.05 -19.27 35.42
CA VAL A 285 -8.93 -20.13 35.03
C VAL A 285 -9.47 -21.46 34.54
N LYS A 286 -9.05 -21.90 33.37
CA LYS A 286 -9.43 -23.17 32.78
C LYS A 286 -8.70 -24.31 33.45
N SER A 287 -9.39 -25.44 33.59
CA SER A 287 -8.82 -26.71 34.10
C SER A 287 -8.02 -27.45 33.01
N ASP A 288 -8.31 -27.18 31.75
CA ASP A 288 -7.61 -27.75 30.60
C ASP A 288 -7.29 -26.64 29.57
N PRO A 289 -6.01 -26.38 29.26
CA PRO A 289 -4.82 -26.90 29.91
C PRO A 289 -4.72 -26.45 31.39
N ALA A 290 -4.25 -27.33 32.27
CA ALA A 290 -4.12 -27.04 33.69
C ALA A 290 -3.10 -25.89 33.95
N ALA A 291 -3.34 -25.16 35.04
CA ALA A 291 -2.39 -24.15 35.49
C ALA A 291 -1.05 -24.79 35.90
N GLN A 292 0.02 -24.09 35.71
CA GLN A 292 1.39 -24.51 36.00
C GLN A 292 2.12 -23.42 36.78
N VAL A 293 2.88 -23.88 37.79
CA VAL A 293 3.83 -23.03 38.49
C VAL A 293 5.21 -23.64 38.27
N MET A 294 6.18 -22.86 37.89
CA MET A 294 7.53 -23.34 37.58
C MET A 294 8.55 -22.36 38.11
N LEU A 295 9.55 -22.87 38.84
CA LEU A 295 10.74 -22.09 39.19
C LEU A 295 11.51 -21.77 37.89
N MET A 296 11.66 -20.50 37.58
CA MET A 296 12.27 -20.05 36.31
C MET A 296 13.68 -19.53 36.47
N GLU A 297 13.95 -18.87 37.60
CA GLU A 297 15.21 -18.16 37.78
C GLU A 297 15.56 -18.00 39.25
N LEU A 298 16.86 -18.15 39.57
CA LEU A 298 17.47 -17.73 40.83
C LEU A 298 18.11 -16.36 40.56
N ALA A 299 17.35 -15.29 40.84
CA ALA A 299 17.74 -13.92 40.52
C ALA A 299 18.56 -13.31 41.67
N ASP A 300 19.11 -12.09 41.49
CA ASP A 300 20.02 -11.44 42.44
C ASP A 300 19.46 -11.30 43.87
N SER A 301 18.13 -11.16 44.01
CA SER A 301 17.48 -10.92 45.30
C SER A 301 16.20 -11.73 45.51
N SER A 302 15.87 -12.64 44.59
CA SER A 302 14.61 -13.42 44.60
C SER A 302 14.76 -14.76 43.94
N VAL A 303 13.93 -15.72 44.34
CA VAL A 303 13.66 -16.94 43.61
C VAL A 303 12.36 -16.73 42.80
N ASN A 304 12.47 -16.71 41.47
CA ASN A 304 11.40 -16.32 40.56
C ASN A 304 10.63 -17.54 40.03
N PHE A 305 9.33 -17.53 40.26
CA PHE A 305 8.38 -18.51 39.71
C PHE A 305 7.57 -17.87 38.57
N ASN A 306 7.32 -18.64 37.53
CA ASN A 306 6.36 -18.29 36.50
C ASN A 306 5.05 -19.07 36.71
N VAL A 307 3.98 -18.34 36.97
CA VAL A 307 2.61 -18.85 37.08
C VAL A 307 1.95 -18.72 35.72
N ARG A 308 1.58 -19.86 35.15
CA ARG A 308 0.91 -19.97 33.85
C ARG A 308 -0.51 -20.47 34.01
N ALA A 309 -1.46 -19.78 33.41
CA ALA A 309 -2.87 -20.19 33.42
C ALA A 309 -3.56 -19.78 32.12
N TRP A 310 -4.52 -20.58 31.68
CA TRP A 310 -5.33 -20.26 30.50
C TRP A 310 -6.68 -19.68 30.94
N VAL A 311 -7.07 -18.58 30.28
CA VAL A 311 -8.29 -17.84 30.60
C VAL A 311 -9.02 -17.42 29.32
N PRO A 312 -10.34 -17.17 29.35
CA PRO A 312 -11.03 -16.52 28.24
C PRO A 312 -10.39 -15.16 27.92
N THR A 313 -10.21 -14.88 26.64
CA THR A 313 -9.54 -13.65 26.19
C THR A 313 -10.21 -12.39 26.73
N SER A 314 -11.54 -12.38 26.82
CA SER A 314 -12.33 -11.27 27.39
C SER A 314 -12.05 -11.01 28.88
N GLN A 315 -11.63 -12.03 29.63
CA GLN A 315 -11.35 -11.95 31.08
C GLN A 315 -9.86 -11.79 31.40
N TYR A 316 -9.00 -11.75 30.36
CA TYR A 316 -7.54 -11.79 30.57
C TYR A 316 -7.03 -10.68 31.50
N PHE A 317 -7.39 -9.43 31.23
CA PHE A 317 -6.87 -8.30 32.02
C PHE A 317 -7.41 -8.32 33.44
N GLY A 318 -8.71 -8.56 33.62
CA GLY A 318 -9.32 -8.67 34.93
C GLY A 318 -8.72 -9.79 35.77
N THR A 319 -8.52 -10.95 35.14
CA THR A 319 -7.91 -12.11 35.84
C THR A 319 -6.46 -11.88 36.22
N VAL A 320 -5.67 -11.21 35.36
CA VAL A 320 -4.27 -10.83 35.71
C VAL A 320 -4.22 -9.90 36.92
N CYS A 321 -5.07 -8.89 36.98
CA CYS A 321 -5.13 -7.97 38.11
C CYS A 321 -5.57 -8.70 39.40
N GLU A 322 -6.57 -9.55 39.32
CA GLU A 322 -7.05 -10.33 40.46
C GLU A 322 -6.01 -11.37 40.93
N LEU A 323 -5.34 -12.06 40.00
CA LEU A 323 -4.25 -12.97 40.33
C LEU A 323 -3.15 -12.28 41.16
N ARG A 324 -2.71 -11.11 40.74
CA ARG A 324 -1.71 -10.33 41.47
C ARG A 324 -2.19 -9.95 42.89
N ARG A 325 -3.46 -9.55 43.00
CA ARG A 325 -4.07 -9.19 44.27
C ARG A 325 -4.17 -10.39 45.22
N GLN A 326 -4.72 -11.49 44.71
CA GLN A 326 -4.89 -12.72 45.50
C GLN A 326 -3.53 -13.32 45.92
N MET A 327 -2.56 -13.31 45.02
CA MET A 327 -1.21 -13.76 45.34
C MET A 327 -0.59 -12.98 46.51
N LYS A 328 -0.69 -11.66 46.47
CA LYS A 328 -0.18 -10.80 47.57
C LYS A 328 -0.86 -11.13 48.88
N LEU A 329 -2.20 -11.21 48.91
CA LEU A 329 -2.95 -11.50 50.12
C LEU A 329 -2.64 -12.88 50.68
N ARG A 330 -2.47 -13.88 49.82
CA ARG A 330 -2.18 -15.24 50.24
C ARG A 330 -0.75 -15.41 50.77
N PHE A 331 0.22 -14.79 50.11
CA PHE A 331 1.60 -14.80 50.58
C PHE A 331 1.72 -14.17 51.96
N ASP A 332 1.07 -13.01 52.18
CA ASP A 332 1.07 -12.36 53.48
C ASP A 332 0.46 -13.28 54.58
N LYS A 333 -0.62 -14.01 54.26
CA LYS A 333 -1.26 -14.93 55.19
C LYS A 333 -0.37 -16.13 55.51
N GLU A 334 0.34 -16.64 54.50
CA GLU A 334 1.17 -17.86 54.63
C GLU A 334 2.60 -17.54 55.09
N GLY A 335 2.95 -16.26 55.27
CA GLY A 335 4.28 -15.83 55.71
C GLY A 335 5.37 -16.00 54.65
N ILE A 336 4.96 -15.97 53.35
CA ILE A 336 5.88 -15.97 52.22
C ILE A 336 6.22 -14.52 51.90
N SER A 337 7.49 -14.22 51.73
CA SER A 337 7.97 -12.85 51.59
C SER A 337 8.15 -12.44 50.14
N PHE A 338 7.69 -11.24 49.76
CA PHE A 338 8.18 -10.57 48.55
C PHE A 338 9.51 -9.87 48.88
N PRO A 339 10.64 -10.33 48.34
CA PRO A 339 11.92 -9.81 48.73
C PRO A 339 12.13 -8.37 48.23
N PHE A 340 12.72 -7.55 49.12
CA PHE A 340 13.29 -6.28 48.68
C PHE A 340 14.66 -6.53 48.07
N PRO A 341 15.23 -5.56 47.31
CA PRO A 341 16.61 -5.64 46.84
C PRO A 341 17.55 -5.91 48.02
N GLN A 342 18.36 -6.97 47.94
CA GLN A 342 19.31 -7.37 48.97
C GLN A 342 20.69 -6.83 48.65
N GLN A 343 21.46 -6.46 49.70
CA GLN A 343 22.85 -6.05 49.59
C GLN A 343 23.64 -6.60 50.73
N ASP A 344 24.75 -7.27 50.46
CA ASP A 344 25.74 -7.66 51.48
C ASP A 344 26.67 -6.49 51.77
N VAL A 345 26.66 -5.98 53.02
CA VAL A 345 27.49 -4.86 53.44
C VAL A 345 28.57 -5.38 54.39
N HIS A 346 29.81 -5.40 53.92
CA HIS A 346 30.98 -5.69 54.77
C HIS A 346 31.52 -4.41 55.40
N MET A 347 31.27 -4.21 56.68
CA MET A 347 31.82 -3.06 57.45
C MET A 347 33.17 -3.40 58.02
N HIS A 348 34.20 -2.66 57.67
CA HIS A 348 35.49 -2.71 58.25
C HIS A 348 35.65 -1.55 59.24
N GLN A 349 35.82 -1.86 60.53
CA GLN A 349 36.14 -0.85 61.56
C GLN A 349 37.63 -0.51 61.46
N VAL A 350 37.93 0.72 61.11
CA VAL A 350 39.31 1.22 61.16
C VAL A 350 39.55 1.82 62.56
N ASP A 351 40.40 1.22 63.34
CA ASP A 351 40.79 1.79 64.62
C ASP A 351 41.54 3.12 64.40
N PRO A 352 41.16 4.21 65.09
CA PRO A 352 41.88 5.47 64.98
C PRO A 352 43.28 5.31 65.57
N SER A 353 44.34 5.53 64.78
CA SER A 353 45.74 5.57 65.20
C SER A 353 46.03 6.78 66.07
#